data_1a39c5e140ecb59ed800cd2212582d17
#
_entry.id   1a39c5e140ecb59ed800cd2212582d17
#
_cell.length_a   1.000
_cell.length_b   1.000
_cell.length_c   1.000
_cell.angle_alpha   90.00
_cell.angle_beta   90.00
_cell.angle_gamma   90.00
#
_symmetry.space_group_name_H-M   'P 1'
#
loop_
_entity.id
_entity.type
_entity.pdbx_description
1 polymer ?
#
loop_
_entity_poly.entity_id
_entity_poly.type
_entity_poly.pdbx_seq_one_letter_code
_entity_poly.pdbx_strand_id
1 'polypeptide(L)'
;MITQREISQVAHREQMSDRVIEKDYVLTWLLLGLASSPLREHLAFKGGTALKKIYFPDYRYSEDLDFTVVGTIEPDTILSIVDETLRRLATGEGFQFEMPTGRIERRTDSLTVYVSFVGPLQARLGSRDVKVDFTLNERLVFPVVDKPVFSTYGDRIDREIGSYTLEEILTEKLCAVIGRTEPRDVYDLHFLMGRSEIDFPQIPAAFAKKAKSKNVDPARLGEALGRPGLSRMWETRLVHQVKELPHLEQVLRELKRKLKEHGLLELQA
;
A
#
# COMPACT_ATOMS: atom_id res chain seq x y z
N MET A 1 -23.39 3.17 -3.81
CA MET A 1 -22.51 3.94 -2.89
C MET A 1 -23.15 4.03 -1.51
N ILE A 2 -22.42 3.79 -0.41
CA ILE A 2 -22.94 3.95 0.97
C ILE A 2 -23.22 5.42 1.28
N THR A 3 -24.04 5.66 2.31
CA THR A 3 -24.43 7.02 2.73
C THR A 3 -23.38 7.67 3.63
N GLN A 4 -23.42 8.99 3.78
CA GLN A 4 -22.61 9.71 4.76
C GLN A 4 -22.81 9.17 6.18
N ARG A 5 -24.04 8.80 6.56
CA ARG A 5 -24.34 8.23 7.88
C ARG A 5 -23.61 6.91 8.11
N GLU A 6 -23.54 6.05 7.09
CA GLU A 6 -22.84 4.78 7.19
C GLU A 6 -21.32 4.99 7.30
N ILE A 7 -20.77 5.98 6.57
CA ILE A 7 -19.37 6.40 6.76
C ILE A 7 -19.11 6.80 8.22
N SER A 8 -19.95 7.67 8.80
CA SER A 8 -19.78 8.13 10.18
C SER A 8 -19.94 6.99 11.21
N GLN A 9 -20.83 6.02 10.95
CA GLN A 9 -20.97 4.84 11.81
C GLN A 9 -19.70 3.97 11.80
N VAL A 10 -19.13 3.74 10.61
CA VAL A 10 -17.86 3.01 10.49
C VAL A 10 -16.73 3.79 11.15
N ALA A 11 -16.64 5.10 10.92
CA ALA A 11 -15.62 5.98 11.50
C ALA A 11 -15.64 5.93 13.03
N HIS A 12 -16.82 6.00 13.65
CA HIS A 12 -16.97 5.89 15.10
C HIS A 12 -16.52 4.51 15.61
N ARG A 13 -16.96 3.41 14.97
CA ARG A 13 -16.56 2.04 15.34
C ARG A 13 -15.05 1.84 15.24
N GLU A 14 -14.45 2.38 14.17
CA GLU A 14 -13.04 2.25 13.87
C GLU A 14 -12.16 3.29 14.59
N GLN A 15 -12.76 4.25 15.32
CA GLN A 15 -12.07 5.36 15.98
C GLN A 15 -11.19 6.19 15.00
N MET A 16 -11.69 6.35 13.79
CA MET A 16 -11.05 7.10 12.72
C MET A 16 -11.91 8.31 12.29
N SER A 17 -11.32 9.25 11.55
CA SER A 17 -12.11 10.32 10.96
C SER A 17 -12.93 9.83 9.76
N ASP A 18 -14.09 10.46 9.52
CA ASP A 18 -14.94 10.18 8.37
C ASP A 18 -14.15 10.26 7.04
N ARG A 19 -13.16 11.16 6.97
CA ARG A 19 -12.31 11.34 5.79
C ARG A 19 -11.43 10.13 5.51
N VAL A 20 -10.88 9.51 6.55
CA VAL A 20 -10.06 8.28 6.42
C VAL A 20 -10.93 7.14 5.93
N ILE A 21 -12.14 6.99 6.49
CA ILE A 21 -13.07 5.93 6.10
C ILE A 21 -13.60 6.15 4.67
N GLU A 22 -13.95 7.38 4.29
CA GLU A 22 -14.35 7.67 2.91
C GLU A 22 -13.23 7.35 1.92
N LYS A 23 -11.99 7.75 2.25
CA LYS A 23 -10.83 7.46 1.39
C LYS A 23 -10.61 5.95 1.25
N ASP A 24 -10.68 5.20 2.35
CA ASP A 24 -10.57 3.73 2.33
C ASP A 24 -11.69 3.06 1.52
N TYR A 25 -12.91 3.60 1.59
CA TYR A 25 -14.05 3.15 0.78
C TYR A 25 -13.80 3.38 -0.71
N VAL A 26 -13.35 4.58 -1.09
CA VAL A 26 -13.03 4.91 -2.49
C VAL A 26 -11.86 4.06 -3.00
N LEU A 27 -10.81 3.87 -2.20
CA LEU A 27 -9.69 2.97 -2.52
C LEU A 27 -10.19 1.54 -2.79
N THR A 28 -11.13 1.04 -2.00
CA THR A 28 -11.71 -0.29 -2.19
C THR A 28 -12.39 -0.41 -3.54
N TRP A 29 -13.22 0.57 -3.92
CA TRP A 29 -13.91 0.57 -5.21
C TRP A 29 -12.96 0.71 -6.40
N LEU A 30 -11.94 1.57 -6.29
CA LEU A 30 -10.91 1.67 -7.31
C LEU A 30 -10.14 0.36 -7.49
N LEU A 31 -9.76 -0.29 -6.39
CA LEU A 31 -9.08 -1.59 -6.42
C LEU A 31 -9.96 -2.67 -7.06
N LEU A 32 -11.25 -2.77 -6.67
CA LEU A 32 -12.21 -3.69 -7.27
C LEU A 32 -12.44 -3.41 -8.75
N GLY A 33 -12.49 -2.13 -9.13
CA GLY A 33 -12.60 -1.70 -10.52
C GLY A 33 -11.40 -2.16 -11.36
N LEU A 34 -10.17 -1.95 -10.85
CA LEU A 34 -8.94 -2.41 -11.51
C LEU A 34 -8.86 -3.94 -11.57
N ALA A 35 -9.23 -4.63 -10.49
CA ALA A 35 -9.31 -6.09 -10.44
C ALA A 35 -10.35 -6.70 -11.42
N SER A 36 -11.32 -5.88 -11.84
CA SER A 36 -12.34 -6.26 -12.84
C SER A 36 -12.03 -5.75 -14.26
N SER A 37 -10.87 -5.15 -14.48
CA SER A 37 -10.42 -4.61 -15.75
C SER A 37 -9.38 -5.52 -16.41
N PRO A 38 -9.06 -5.32 -17.70
CA PRO A 38 -7.94 -6.02 -18.36
C PRO A 38 -6.59 -5.83 -17.67
N LEU A 39 -6.41 -4.76 -16.87
CA LEU A 39 -5.18 -4.55 -16.09
C LEU A 39 -4.93 -5.64 -15.04
N ARG A 40 -5.93 -6.40 -14.61
CA ARG A 40 -5.76 -7.48 -13.64
C ARG A 40 -4.60 -8.41 -13.99
N GLU A 41 -4.44 -8.75 -15.28
CA GLU A 41 -3.40 -9.67 -15.76
C GLU A 41 -2.00 -9.05 -15.76
N HIS A 42 -1.93 -7.73 -15.64
CA HIS A 42 -0.69 -6.93 -15.67
C HIS A 42 -0.32 -6.28 -14.35
N LEU A 43 -1.10 -6.48 -13.27
CA LEU A 43 -0.86 -5.81 -12.00
C LEU A 43 -0.53 -6.81 -10.89
N ALA A 44 0.47 -6.44 -10.09
CA ALA A 44 0.72 -7.03 -8.79
C ALA A 44 0.53 -5.96 -7.71
N PHE A 45 -0.52 -6.10 -6.93
CA PHE A 45 -0.87 -5.15 -5.86
C PHE A 45 0.09 -5.29 -4.69
N LYS A 46 0.55 -4.14 -4.14
CA LYS A 46 1.60 -4.09 -3.12
C LYS A 46 1.39 -2.97 -2.09
N GLY A 47 2.36 -2.79 -1.24
CA GLY A 47 2.38 -1.68 -0.28
C GLY A 47 1.52 -1.89 0.96
N GLY A 48 1.34 -0.81 1.74
CA GLY A 48 0.57 -0.83 2.98
C GLY A 48 -0.92 -1.11 2.76
N THR A 49 -1.47 -0.68 1.63
CA THR A 49 -2.87 -0.93 1.28
C THR A 49 -3.12 -2.40 0.96
N ALA A 50 -2.14 -3.10 0.36
CA ALA A 50 -2.23 -4.54 0.14
C ALA A 50 -2.27 -5.31 1.47
N LEU A 51 -1.52 -4.88 2.50
CA LEU A 51 -1.61 -5.50 3.82
C LEU A 51 -3.04 -5.44 4.39
N LYS A 52 -3.75 -4.32 4.24
CA LYS A 52 -5.13 -4.18 4.72
C LYS A 52 -6.15 -4.87 3.83
N LYS A 53 -6.05 -4.73 2.51
CA LYS A 53 -7.08 -5.16 1.57
C LYS A 53 -6.98 -6.62 1.14
N ILE A 54 -5.82 -7.27 1.37
CA ILE A 54 -5.54 -8.63 0.92
C ILE A 54 -5.24 -9.59 2.08
N TYR A 55 -4.58 -9.12 3.16
CA TYR A 55 -4.06 -10.02 4.19
C TYR A 55 -4.71 -9.81 5.56
N PHE A 56 -4.85 -8.56 6.02
CA PHE A 56 -5.23 -8.24 7.39
C PHE A 56 -6.30 -7.13 7.40
N PRO A 57 -7.59 -7.46 7.37
CA PRO A 57 -8.69 -6.47 7.31
C PRO A 57 -8.64 -5.42 8.42
N ASP A 58 -8.15 -5.79 9.61
CA ASP A 58 -8.02 -4.91 10.77
C ASP A 58 -6.70 -4.12 10.80
N TYR A 59 -5.89 -4.21 9.74
CA TYR A 59 -4.64 -3.48 9.64
C TYR A 59 -4.88 -1.97 9.50
N ARG A 60 -3.80 -1.17 9.73
CA ARG A 60 -3.86 0.28 9.62
C ARG A 60 -4.42 0.75 8.28
N TYR A 61 -5.05 1.91 8.30
CA TYR A 61 -5.49 2.57 7.07
C TYR A 61 -4.31 3.04 6.21
N SER A 62 -4.54 3.15 4.92
CA SER A 62 -3.59 3.61 3.93
C SER A 62 -4.26 4.57 2.95
N GLU A 63 -3.47 5.30 2.16
CA GLU A 63 -3.99 6.43 1.39
C GLU A 63 -3.81 6.28 -0.12
N ASP A 64 -3.01 5.30 -0.55
CA ASP A 64 -2.55 5.15 -1.92
C ASP A 64 -2.80 3.72 -2.41
N LEU A 65 -2.89 3.53 -3.72
CA LEU A 65 -2.84 2.21 -4.36
C LEU A 65 -1.49 2.06 -5.06
N ASP A 66 -0.74 1.06 -4.67
CA ASP A 66 0.58 0.76 -5.22
C ASP A 66 0.53 -0.56 -6.00
N PHE A 67 1.00 -0.52 -7.24
CA PHE A 67 1.10 -1.69 -8.11
C PHE A 67 2.49 -1.83 -8.70
N THR A 68 2.89 -3.05 -8.97
CA THR A 68 3.96 -3.36 -9.91
C THR A 68 3.32 -3.87 -11.19
N VAL A 69 3.79 -3.36 -12.31
CA VAL A 69 3.40 -3.87 -13.64
C VAL A 69 4.18 -5.15 -13.91
N VAL A 70 3.45 -6.22 -14.19
CA VAL A 70 4.01 -7.51 -14.59
C VAL A 70 3.76 -7.76 -16.08
N GLY A 71 4.74 -8.31 -16.78
CA GLY A 71 4.69 -8.44 -18.23
C GLY A 71 4.93 -7.10 -18.95
N THR A 72 4.46 -7.01 -20.17
CA THR A 72 4.65 -5.84 -21.03
C THR A 72 3.31 -5.19 -21.33
N ILE A 73 3.17 -3.93 -20.96
CA ILE A 73 2.03 -3.07 -21.29
C ILE A 73 2.50 -1.62 -21.36
N GLU A 74 2.04 -0.88 -22.37
CA GLU A 74 2.42 0.51 -22.53
C GLU A 74 1.73 1.43 -21.53
N PRO A 75 2.41 2.48 -21.01
CA PRO A 75 1.83 3.42 -20.06
C PRO A 75 0.54 4.09 -20.54
N ASP A 76 0.41 4.38 -21.84
CA ASP A 76 -0.81 4.95 -22.41
C ASP A 76 -1.98 3.97 -22.39
N THR A 77 -1.71 2.68 -22.56
CA THR A 77 -2.73 1.63 -22.43
C THR A 77 -3.20 1.53 -20.98
N ILE A 78 -2.28 1.60 -20.00
CA ILE A 78 -2.64 1.64 -18.56
C ILE A 78 -3.59 2.81 -18.30
N LEU A 79 -3.23 4.02 -18.76
CA LEU A 79 -4.06 5.22 -18.56
C LEU A 79 -5.45 5.09 -19.18
N SER A 80 -5.53 4.56 -20.39
CA SER A 80 -6.80 4.34 -21.10
C SER A 80 -7.72 3.39 -20.31
N ILE A 81 -7.17 2.28 -19.80
CA ILE A 81 -7.96 1.31 -19.03
C ILE A 81 -8.35 1.87 -17.65
N VAL A 82 -7.47 2.65 -17.01
CA VAL A 82 -7.82 3.36 -15.76
C VAL A 82 -8.98 4.31 -16.01
N ASP A 83 -8.92 5.15 -17.04
CA ASP A 83 -9.97 6.12 -17.36
C ASP A 83 -11.32 5.41 -17.67
N GLU A 84 -11.31 4.33 -18.43
CA GLU A 84 -12.50 3.51 -18.68
C GLU A 84 -13.06 2.90 -17.38
N THR A 85 -12.18 2.43 -16.49
CA THR A 85 -12.55 1.90 -15.18
C THR A 85 -13.25 2.97 -14.33
N LEU A 86 -12.71 4.19 -14.30
CA LEU A 86 -13.31 5.32 -13.58
C LEU A 86 -14.70 5.68 -14.12
N ARG A 87 -14.88 5.73 -15.45
CA ARG A 87 -16.19 5.98 -16.07
C ARG A 87 -17.21 4.89 -15.70
N ARG A 88 -16.80 3.63 -15.70
CA ARG A 88 -17.66 2.51 -15.34
C ARG A 88 -18.09 2.58 -13.88
N LEU A 89 -17.17 2.88 -12.95
CA LEU A 89 -17.49 3.07 -11.54
C LEU A 89 -18.41 4.29 -11.32
N ALA A 90 -18.18 5.38 -12.04
CA ALA A 90 -19.06 6.55 -11.97
C ALA A 90 -20.51 6.23 -12.37
N THR A 91 -20.70 5.47 -13.45
CA THR A 91 -22.03 5.09 -13.96
C THR A 91 -22.71 4.06 -13.07
N GLY A 92 -21.98 3.06 -12.55
CA GLY A 92 -22.53 1.95 -11.78
C GLY A 92 -22.78 2.28 -10.31
N GLU A 93 -21.86 3.01 -9.68
CA GLU A 93 -21.84 3.17 -8.22
C GLU A 93 -22.12 4.60 -7.73
N GLY A 94 -22.30 5.54 -8.65
CA GLY A 94 -22.66 6.92 -8.32
C GLY A 94 -21.51 7.79 -7.82
N PHE A 95 -20.25 7.36 -8.02
CA PHE A 95 -19.08 8.21 -7.81
C PHE A 95 -18.94 9.25 -8.91
N GLN A 96 -18.25 10.35 -8.59
CA GLN A 96 -17.69 11.21 -9.62
C GLN A 96 -16.17 11.10 -9.54
N PHE A 97 -15.56 10.78 -10.65
CA PHE A 97 -14.10 10.68 -10.76
C PHE A 97 -13.58 11.58 -11.86
N GLU A 98 -12.41 12.15 -11.63
CA GLU A 98 -11.64 12.89 -12.62
C GLU A 98 -10.17 12.49 -12.52
N MET A 99 -9.54 12.28 -13.68
CA MET A 99 -8.11 12.06 -13.82
C MET A 99 -7.49 13.25 -14.59
N PRO A 100 -7.13 14.34 -13.89
CA PRO A 100 -6.62 15.53 -14.54
C PRO A 100 -5.29 15.24 -15.26
N THR A 101 -5.18 15.59 -16.53
CA THR A 101 -3.96 15.35 -17.33
C THR A 101 -2.71 15.99 -16.73
N GLY A 102 -2.86 17.16 -16.09
CA GLY A 102 -1.76 17.84 -15.39
C GLY A 102 -1.32 17.17 -14.08
N ARG A 103 -1.97 16.08 -13.67
CA ARG A 103 -1.67 15.30 -12.46
C ARG A 103 -1.32 13.84 -12.78
N ILE A 104 -0.75 13.61 -13.96
CA ILE A 104 -0.16 12.34 -14.38
C ILE A 104 1.35 12.53 -14.43
N GLU A 105 2.07 11.83 -13.58
CA GLU A 105 3.53 11.87 -13.54
C GLU A 105 4.09 10.63 -14.26
N ARG A 106 4.86 10.85 -15.31
CA ARG A 106 5.52 9.79 -16.08
C ARG A 106 7.02 9.84 -15.80
N ARG A 107 7.58 8.73 -15.39
CA ARG A 107 9.02 8.52 -15.22
C ARG A 107 9.44 7.26 -15.98
N THR A 108 10.72 7.05 -16.11
CA THR A 108 11.26 5.87 -16.82
C THR A 108 10.83 4.55 -16.16
N ASP A 109 10.66 4.54 -14.84
CA ASP A 109 10.40 3.36 -14.02
C ASP A 109 9.04 3.39 -13.29
N SER A 110 8.26 4.47 -13.49
CA SER A 110 6.97 4.62 -12.80
C SER A 110 5.99 5.51 -13.54
N LEU A 111 4.71 5.21 -13.34
CA LEU A 111 3.58 6.01 -13.75
C LEU A 111 2.73 6.30 -12.53
N THR A 112 2.55 7.57 -12.17
CA THR A 112 1.71 8.00 -11.06
C THR A 112 0.49 8.75 -11.58
N VAL A 113 -0.68 8.38 -11.09
CA VAL A 113 -1.96 9.01 -11.43
C VAL A 113 -2.63 9.49 -10.16
N TYR A 114 -3.11 10.74 -10.16
CA TYR A 114 -3.95 11.27 -9.10
C TYR A 114 -5.39 11.32 -9.58
N VAL A 115 -6.25 10.56 -8.91
CA VAL A 115 -7.68 10.45 -9.22
C VAL A 115 -8.45 11.29 -8.21
N SER A 116 -9.00 12.41 -8.67
CA SER A 116 -9.93 13.22 -7.88
C SER A 116 -11.29 12.54 -7.81
N PHE A 117 -11.98 12.68 -6.67
CA PHE A 117 -13.27 12.02 -6.48
C PHE A 117 -14.28 12.86 -5.68
N VAL A 118 -15.55 12.57 -5.91
CA VAL A 118 -16.66 12.91 -5.01
C VAL A 118 -17.23 11.57 -4.49
N GLY A 119 -17.10 11.36 -3.20
CA GLY A 119 -17.56 10.17 -2.50
C GLY A 119 -18.78 10.47 -1.60
N PRO A 120 -19.09 9.58 -0.63
CA PRO A 120 -20.22 9.70 0.26
C PRO A 120 -20.32 11.01 1.05
N LEU A 121 -19.19 11.66 1.39
CA LEU A 121 -19.17 12.94 2.11
C LEU A 121 -19.41 14.15 1.21
N GLN A 122 -19.63 13.95 -0.08
CA GLN A 122 -19.97 15.00 -1.05
C GLN A 122 -19.00 16.20 -1.07
N ALA A 123 -17.70 15.93 -0.84
CA ALA A 123 -16.68 16.96 -0.97
C ALA A 123 -16.54 17.41 -2.42
N ARG A 124 -16.20 18.69 -2.62
CA ARG A 124 -16.02 19.25 -3.97
C ARG A 124 -14.96 18.44 -4.76
N LEU A 125 -15.27 18.14 -6.02
CA LEU A 125 -14.33 17.52 -6.94
C LEU A 125 -13.03 18.34 -7.04
N GLY A 126 -11.88 17.67 -7.06
CA GLY A 126 -10.56 18.30 -7.02
C GLY A 126 -10.07 18.69 -5.62
N SER A 127 -10.89 18.53 -4.57
CA SER A 127 -10.46 18.78 -3.18
C SER A 127 -9.86 17.57 -2.48
N ARG A 128 -10.06 16.37 -3.04
CA ARG A 128 -9.56 15.08 -2.51
C ARG A 128 -9.15 14.18 -3.65
N ASP A 129 -8.04 13.50 -3.43
CA ASP A 129 -7.48 12.59 -4.43
C ASP A 129 -7.09 11.25 -3.81
N VAL A 130 -7.11 10.24 -4.66
CA VAL A 130 -6.40 8.99 -4.47
C VAL A 130 -5.19 8.98 -5.40
N LYS A 131 -4.04 8.65 -4.86
CA LYS A 131 -2.84 8.40 -5.63
C LYS A 131 -2.80 6.94 -6.04
N VAL A 132 -2.52 6.67 -7.31
CA VAL A 132 -2.31 5.33 -7.85
C VAL A 132 -0.94 5.27 -8.49
N ASP A 133 -0.06 4.44 -7.95
CA ASP A 133 1.32 4.28 -8.42
C ASP A 133 1.49 2.94 -9.16
N PHE A 134 2.03 3.00 -10.36
CA PHE A 134 2.43 1.85 -11.15
C PHE A 134 3.96 1.85 -11.29
N THR A 135 4.64 0.91 -10.65
CA THR A 135 6.07 0.66 -10.85
C THR A 135 6.24 -0.19 -12.10
N LEU A 136 6.94 0.32 -13.11
CA LEU A 136 7.04 -0.31 -14.43
C LEU A 136 8.16 -1.35 -14.52
N ASN A 137 9.23 -1.18 -13.75
CA ASN A 137 10.45 -2.00 -13.84
C ASN A 137 10.87 -2.53 -12.47
N GLU A 138 10.00 -3.30 -11.83
CA GLU A 138 10.29 -3.92 -10.53
C GLU A 138 10.78 -5.36 -10.68
N ARG A 139 11.86 -5.71 -10.01
CA ARG A 139 12.33 -7.09 -9.94
C ARG A 139 11.75 -7.79 -8.72
N LEU A 140 10.87 -8.73 -8.94
CA LEU A 140 10.28 -9.55 -7.88
C LEU A 140 11.24 -10.67 -7.47
N VAL A 141 11.25 -10.98 -6.18
CA VAL A 141 12.02 -12.10 -5.60
C VAL A 141 11.10 -13.29 -5.38
N PHE A 142 9.85 -13.02 -4.99
CA PHE A 142 8.80 -14.02 -4.80
C PHE A 142 7.75 -13.92 -5.91
N PRO A 143 7.01 -15.02 -6.19
CA PRO A 143 5.97 -15.00 -7.21
C PRO A 143 4.80 -14.10 -6.82
N VAL A 144 4.09 -13.60 -7.82
CA VAL A 144 2.78 -12.96 -7.64
C VAL A 144 1.75 -14.05 -7.35
N VAL A 145 0.82 -13.79 -6.44
CA VAL A 145 -0.26 -14.69 -6.05
C VAL A 145 -1.62 -14.00 -6.22
N ASP A 146 -2.58 -14.70 -6.81
CA ASP A 146 -3.96 -14.21 -6.84
C ASP A 146 -4.59 -14.32 -5.45
N LYS A 147 -5.18 -13.23 -4.99
CA LYS A 147 -5.81 -13.14 -3.67
C LYS A 147 -7.12 -12.37 -3.74
N PRO A 148 -8.12 -12.78 -2.94
CA PRO A 148 -9.38 -12.03 -2.82
C PRO A 148 -9.14 -10.65 -2.20
N VAL A 149 -9.86 -9.66 -2.71
CA VAL A 149 -9.89 -8.30 -2.14
C VAL A 149 -10.92 -8.26 -1.02
N PHE A 150 -10.49 -7.87 0.18
CA PHE A 150 -11.41 -7.66 1.30
C PHE A 150 -12.15 -6.33 1.19
N SER A 151 -13.49 -6.38 1.29
CA SER A 151 -14.34 -5.22 1.49
C SER A 151 -15.01 -5.29 2.86
N THR A 152 -14.92 -4.20 3.62
CA THR A 152 -15.51 -4.07 4.96
C THR A 152 -16.84 -3.31 4.94
N TYR A 153 -17.34 -2.95 3.75
CA TYR A 153 -18.46 -2.03 3.56
C TYR A 153 -19.78 -2.70 3.16
N GLY A 154 -19.88 -4.02 3.34
CA GLY A 154 -21.10 -4.77 3.01
C GLY A 154 -21.29 -5.13 1.54
N ASP A 155 -20.44 -4.57 0.68
CA ASP A 155 -20.44 -4.88 -0.75
C ASP A 155 -19.77 -6.24 -0.96
N ARG A 156 -20.54 -7.28 -1.22
CA ARG A 156 -20.02 -8.61 -1.54
C ARG A 156 -19.61 -8.66 -3.01
N ILE A 157 -18.43 -8.14 -3.30
CA ILE A 157 -17.81 -8.26 -4.62
C ILE A 157 -16.62 -9.19 -4.49
N ASP A 158 -16.81 -10.45 -4.87
CA ASP A 158 -15.73 -11.42 -4.97
C ASP A 158 -14.87 -11.09 -6.18
N ARG A 159 -13.74 -10.48 -5.95
CA ARG A 159 -12.70 -10.23 -6.95
C ARG A 159 -11.35 -10.60 -6.39
N GLU A 160 -10.55 -11.22 -7.23
CA GLU A 160 -9.16 -11.51 -6.98
C GLU A 160 -8.26 -10.61 -7.80
N ILE A 161 -7.10 -10.30 -7.26
CA ILE A 161 -6.06 -9.56 -7.96
C ILE A 161 -4.71 -10.18 -7.65
N GLY A 162 -3.82 -10.17 -8.65
CA GLY A 162 -2.42 -10.51 -8.44
C GLY A 162 -1.81 -9.60 -7.38
N SER A 163 -1.20 -10.18 -6.36
CA SER A 163 -0.66 -9.45 -5.20
C SER A 163 0.72 -9.98 -4.83
N TYR A 164 1.52 -9.13 -4.21
CA TYR A 164 2.76 -9.56 -3.57
C TYR A 164 2.45 -10.53 -2.43
N THR A 165 3.30 -11.54 -2.25
CA THR A 165 3.31 -12.34 -1.02
C THR A 165 3.75 -11.49 0.18
N LEU A 166 3.49 -11.96 1.40
CA LEU A 166 3.95 -11.26 2.61
C LEU A 166 5.48 -11.17 2.67
N GLU A 167 6.18 -12.19 2.15
CA GLU A 167 7.64 -12.22 2.04
C GLU A 167 8.16 -11.14 1.07
N GLU A 168 7.50 -10.94 -0.07
CA GLU A 168 7.87 -9.88 -1.02
C GLU A 168 7.64 -8.50 -0.40
N ILE A 169 6.48 -8.29 0.27
CA ILE A 169 6.19 -7.03 0.97
C ILE A 169 7.22 -6.77 2.07
N LEU A 170 7.53 -7.78 2.90
CA LEU A 170 8.53 -7.67 3.95
C LEU A 170 9.90 -7.28 3.39
N THR A 171 10.33 -7.96 2.34
CA THR A 171 11.61 -7.73 1.68
C THR A 171 11.70 -6.33 1.07
N GLU A 172 10.60 -5.85 0.45
CA GLU A 172 10.50 -4.49 -0.06
C GLU A 172 10.56 -3.45 1.08
N LYS A 173 9.89 -3.71 2.22
CA LYS A 173 9.91 -2.82 3.39
C LYS A 173 11.29 -2.74 4.04
N LEU A 174 12.06 -3.82 4.09
CA LEU A 174 13.45 -3.79 4.53
C LEU A 174 14.30 -2.83 3.66
N CYS A 175 14.16 -2.92 2.34
CA CYS A 175 14.84 -2.00 1.43
C CYS A 175 14.34 -0.55 1.59
N ALA A 176 13.03 -0.34 1.76
CA ALA A 176 12.44 0.99 1.91
C ALA A 176 12.93 1.71 3.16
N VAL A 177 13.05 1.02 4.30
CA VAL A 177 13.59 1.58 5.55
C VAL A 177 15.04 2.06 5.37
N ILE A 178 15.85 1.36 4.57
CA ILE A 178 17.21 1.81 4.25
C ILE A 178 17.19 3.04 3.33
N GLY A 179 16.35 3.01 2.31
CA GLY A 179 16.34 4.03 1.25
C GLY A 179 15.72 5.37 1.65
N ARG A 180 14.77 5.36 2.60
CA ARG A 180 14.02 6.56 3.01
C ARG A 180 13.68 6.56 4.49
N THR A 181 13.36 7.74 5.03
CA THR A 181 12.95 7.91 6.44
C THR A 181 11.43 8.09 6.46
N GLU A 182 10.68 6.99 6.41
CA GLU A 182 9.22 7.01 6.43
C GLU A 182 8.68 6.13 7.59
N PRO A 183 8.02 6.72 8.60
CA PRO A 183 7.50 6.00 9.76
C PRO A 183 6.61 4.80 9.40
N ARG A 184 5.81 4.91 8.33
CA ARG A 184 4.93 3.82 7.88
C ARG A 184 5.70 2.56 7.52
N ASP A 185 6.92 2.70 6.95
CA ASP A 185 7.73 1.52 6.59
C ASP A 185 8.25 0.80 7.84
N VAL A 186 8.63 1.54 8.89
CA VAL A 186 9.05 0.96 10.16
C VAL A 186 7.87 0.30 10.89
N TYR A 187 6.69 0.93 10.88
CA TYR A 187 5.47 0.36 11.45
C TYR A 187 5.08 -0.95 10.73
N ASP A 188 5.05 -0.92 9.40
CA ASP A 188 4.73 -2.09 8.58
C ASP A 188 5.74 -3.22 8.81
N LEU A 189 7.03 -2.88 8.88
CA LEU A 189 8.09 -3.85 9.14
C LEU A 189 7.95 -4.50 10.54
N HIS A 190 7.70 -3.69 11.58
CA HIS A 190 7.45 -4.20 12.93
C HIS A 190 6.26 -5.17 12.98
N PHE A 191 5.16 -4.81 12.31
CA PHE A 191 3.97 -5.65 12.20
C PHE A 191 4.28 -6.98 11.50
N LEU A 192 4.91 -6.93 10.33
CA LEU A 192 5.24 -8.12 9.53
C LEU A 192 6.21 -9.05 10.26
N MET A 193 7.21 -8.51 10.94
CA MET A 193 8.15 -9.29 11.75
C MET A 193 7.48 -10.06 12.92
N GLY A 194 6.22 -9.82 13.20
CA GLY A 194 5.42 -10.54 14.18
C GLY A 194 4.46 -11.58 13.59
N ARG A 195 4.48 -11.82 12.28
CA ARG A 195 3.51 -12.69 11.62
C ARG A 195 4.05 -14.10 11.44
N SER A 196 3.29 -15.08 11.90
CA SER A 196 3.60 -16.50 11.74
C SER A 196 3.38 -17.02 10.31
N GLU A 197 2.67 -16.25 9.50
CA GLU A 197 2.36 -16.55 8.11
C GLU A 197 3.57 -16.37 7.17
N ILE A 198 4.65 -15.75 7.66
CA ILE A 198 5.87 -15.47 6.88
C ILE A 198 6.89 -16.58 7.06
N ASP A 199 7.44 -17.08 5.96
CA ASP A 199 8.55 -18.04 5.96
C ASP A 199 9.89 -17.31 6.14
N PHE A 200 10.24 -17.00 7.39
CA PHE A 200 11.43 -16.23 7.75
C PHE A 200 12.77 -16.82 7.28
N PRO A 201 13.01 -18.13 7.25
CA PRO A 201 14.25 -18.74 6.72
C PRO A 201 14.65 -18.24 5.32
N GLN A 202 13.68 -17.90 4.46
CA GLN A 202 13.96 -17.42 3.11
C GLN A 202 14.31 -15.92 3.04
N ILE A 203 13.95 -15.14 4.07
CA ILE A 203 14.04 -13.67 4.03
C ILE A 203 15.46 -13.13 3.89
N PRO A 204 16.51 -13.63 4.60
CA PRO A 204 17.86 -13.09 4.46
C PRO A 204 18.38 -13.13 3.03
N ALA A 205 18.23 -14.26 2.34
CA ALA A 205 18.66 -14.42 0.96
C ALA A 205 17.82 -13.56 -0.01
N ALA A 206 16.52 -13.49 0.22
CA ALA A 206 15.61 -12.66 -0.56
C ALA A 206 15.92 -11.16 -0.38
N PHE A 207 16.18 -10.73 0.85
CA PHE A 207 16.56 -9.35 1.15
C PHE A 207 17.86 -8.94 0.47
N ALA A 208 18.91 -9.78 0.54
CA ALA A 208 20.15 -9.51 -0.17
C ALA A 208 19.94 -9.35 -1.69
N LYS A 209 19.14 -10.25 -2.29
CA LYS A 209 18.80 -10.19 -3.72
C LYS A 209 18.00 -8.91 -4.07
N LYS A 210 17.02 -8.56 -3.26
CA LYS A 210 16.18 -7.35 -3.46
C LYS A 210 17.00 -6.08 -3.27
N ALA A 211 17.82 -6.02 -2.22
CA ALA A 211 18.70 -4.90 -1.93
C ALA A 211 19.66 -4.61 -3.08
N LYS A 212 20.24 -5.65 -3.69
CA LYS A 212 21.07 -5.51 -4.89
C LYS A 212 20.28 -4.91 -6.05
N SER A 213 19.05 -5.32 -6.30
CA SER A 213 18.22 -4.77 -7.37
C SER A 213 17.78 -3.32 -7.13
N LYS A 214 17.63 -2.93 -5.86
CA LYS A 214 17.28 -1.56 -5.41
C LYS A 214 18.49 -0.66 -5.20
N ASN A 215 19.71 -1.18 -5.37
CA ASN A 215 20.97 -0.48 -5.11
C ASN A 215 21.01 0.11 -3.67
N VAL A 216 20.60 -0.69 -2.69
CA VAL A 216 20.69 -0.36 -1.26
C VAL A 216 21.61 -1.35 -0.55
N ASP A 217 22.32 -0.88 0.47
CA ASP A 217 23.24 -1.70 1.27
C ASP A 217 22.51 -2.27 2.50
N PRO A 218 22.32 -3.60 2.60
CA PRO A 218 21.67 -4.23 3.75
C PRO A 218 22.32 -3.89 5.10
N ALA A 219 23.66 -3.72 5.16
CA ALA A 219 24.38 -3.39 6.38
C ALA A 219 23.91 -2.06 7.02
N ARG A 220 23.28 -1.17 6.25
CA ARG A 220 22.76 0.11 6.73
C ARG A 220 21.40 0.02 7.44
N LEU A 221 20.78 -1.17 7.52
CA LEU A 221 19.45 -1.33 8.13
C LEU A 221 19.43 -0.86 9.59
N GLY A 222 20.44 -1.23 10.38
CA GLY A 222 20.57 -0.82 11.79
C GLY A 222 20.70 0.69 11.97
N GLU A 223 21.51 1.36 11.12
CA GLU A 223 21.65 2.81 11.07
C GLU A 223 20.34 3.50 10.69
N ALA A 224 19.66 2.99 9.67
CA ALA A 224 18.40 3.54 9.18
C ALA A 224 17.30 3.60 10.23
N LEU A 225 17.22 2.60 11.11
CA LEU A 225 16.31 2.56 12.24
C LEU A 225 16.65 3.55 13.37
N GLY A 226 17.82 4.16 13.33
CA GLY A 226 18.25 5.19 14.28
C GLY A 226 18.06 6.62 13.79
N ARG A 227 17.52 6.85 12.60
CA ARG A 227 17.41 8.20 12.01
C ARG A 227 16.52 9.13 12.84
N PRO A 228 16.95 10.33 13.23
CA PRO A 228 16.17 11.27 14.05
C PRO A 228 14.85 11.72 13.39
N GLY A 229 14.75 11.64 12.07
CA GLY A 229 13.52 11.93 11.33
C GLY A 229 12.34 11.03 11.72
N LEU A 230 12.59 9.78 12.12
CA LEU A 230 11.53 8.86 12.56
C LEU A 230 10.79 9.39 13.78
N SER A 231 11.50 9.82 14.82
CA SER A 231 10.86 10.36 16.03
C SER A 231 10.03 11.61 15.74
N ARG A 232 10.53 12.51 14.90
CA ARG A 232 9.83 13.76 14.55
C ARG A 232 8.54 13.52 13.75
N MET A 233 8.49 12.44 12.97
CA MET A 233 7.37 12.18 12.05
C MET A 233 6.46 11.05 12.54
N TRP A 234 6.81 10.29 13.60
CA TRP A 234 6.10 9.09 14.01
C TRP A 234 4.61 9.34 14.24
N GLU A 235 4.30 10.25 15.13
CA GLU A 235 2.91 10.57 15.47
C GLU A 235 2.21 11.26 14.31
N THR A 236 2.82 12.30 13.72
CA THR A 236 2.18 13.11 12.66
C THR A 236 1.83 12.30 11.42
N ARG A 237 2.58 11.24 11.10
CA ARG A 237 2.35 10.39 9.93
C ARG A 237 1.43 9.21 10.19
N LEU A 238 1.30 8.76 11.45
CA LEU A 238 0.62 7.49 11.76
C LEU A 238 -0.67 7.66 12.56
N VAL A 239 -0.83 8.72 13.35
CA VAL A 239 -2.00 8.91 14.24
C VAL A 239 -3.35 8.84 13.50
N HIS A 240 -3.39 9.24 12.24
CA HIS A 240 -4.61 9.19 11.42
C HIS A 240 -4.82 7.85 10.69
N GLN A 241 -3.92 6.90 10.86
CA GLN A 241 -3.96 5.61 10.15
C GLN A 241 -4.04 4.41 11.10
N VAL A 242 -3.74 4.61 12.39
CA VAL A 242 -3.62 3.55 13.41
C VAL A 242 -4.55 3.86 14.57
N LYS A 243 -5.35 2.90 15.03
CA LYS A 243 -6.24 3.08 16.20
C LYS A 243 -5.46 3.37 17.48
N GLU A 244 -4.47 2.53 17.75
CA GLU A 244 -3.60 2.62 18.91
C GLU A 244 -2.16 2.63 18.44
N LEU A 245 -1.58 3.82 18.39
CA LEU A 245 -0.20 3.98 17.92
C LEU A 245 0.77 3.64 19.05
N PRO A 246 1.59 2.58 18.91
CA PRO A 246 2.59 2.25 19.92
C PRO A 246 3.72 3.30 19.94
N HIS A 247 4.37 3.44 21.08
CA HIS A 247 5.53 4.31 21.20
C HIS A 247 6.68 3.84 20.31
N LEU A 248 7.29 4.77 19.57
CA LEU A 248 8.38 4.46 18.64
C LEU A 248 9.52 3.67 19.30
N GLU A 249 9.92 4.05 20.52
CA GLU A 249 11.00 3.38 21.26
C GLU A 249 10.72 1.89 21.52
N GLN A 250 9.47 1.57 21.85
CA GLN A 250 9.04 0.18 22.00
C GLN A 250 9.12 -0.56 20.65
N VAL A 251 8.56 0.03 19.59
CA VAL A 251 8.58 -0.53 18.26
C VAL A 251 10.01 -0.82 17.79
N LEU A 252 10.91 0.15 17.94
CA LEU A 252 12.31 0.00 17.54
C LEU A 252 13.04 -1.08 18.35
N ARG A 253 12.79 -1.15 19.65
CA ARG A 253 13.38 -2.20 20.51
C ARG A 253 12.96 -3.59 20.10
N GLU A 254 11.64 -3.80 19.91
CA GLU A 254 11.09 -5.09 19.50
C GLU A 254 11.52 -5.46 18.08
N LEU A 255 11.48 -4.51 17.17
CA LEU A 255 11.89 -4.70 15.78
C LEU A 255 13.38 -5.10 15.68
N LYS A 256 14.28 -4.37 16.36
CA LYS A 256 15.71 -4.70 16.35
C LYS A 256 15.99 -6.10 16.90
N ARG A 257 15.28 -6.49 17.97
CA ARG A 257 15.39 -7.85 18.53
C ARG A 257 15.02 -8.90 17.48
N LYS A 258 13.85 -8.77 16.85
CA LYS A 258 13.37 -9.73 15.83
C LYS A 258 14.26 -9.76 14.59
N LEU A 259 14.70 -8.59 14.10
CA LEU A 259 15.64 -8.53 12.97
C LEU A 259 16.95 -9.26 13.28
N LYS A 260 17.47 -9.16 14.51
CA LYS A 260 18.65 -9.89 14.95
C LYS A 260 18.40 -11.40 15.05
N GLU A 261 17.26 -11.82 15.61
CA GLU A 261 16.84 -13.22 15.70
C GLU A 261 16.81 -13.93 14.33
N HIS A 262 16.47 -13.18 13.26
CA HIS A 262 16.43 -13.67 11.89
C HIS A 262 17.70 -13.36 11.06
N GLY A 263 18.78 -12.87 11.69
CA GLY A 263 20.06 -12.60 11.01
C GLY A 263 20.02 -11.41 10.02
N LEU A 264 19.00 -10.54 10.09
CA LEU A 264 18.79 -9.46 9.14
C LEU A 264 19.61 -8.19 9.44
N LEU A 265 20.15 -8.05 10.66
CA LEU A 265 21.05 -6.95 11.04
C LEU A 265 22.54 -7.25 10.80
N GLU A 266 22.87 -8.49 10.49
CA GLU A 266 24.26 -8.98 10.33
C GLU A 266 24.62 -9.23 8.86
N LEU A 267 23.70 -8.96 7.93
CA LEU A 267 23.93 -9.11 6.49
C LEU A 267 24.97 -8.08 6.02
N GLN A 268 26.04 -8.58 5.44
CA GLN A 268 27.03 -7.79 4.73
C GLN A 268 26.63 -7.64 3.26
N ALA A 269 27.07 -6.55 2.61
CA ALA A 269 26.78 -6.24 1.22
C ALA A 269 27.34 -7.27 0.24
#